data_2b0c077b3de3a58114316f74ca2810ad
#
_entry.id   2b0c077b3de3a58114316f74ca2810ad
#
_cell.length_a   1.000
_cell.length_b   1.000
_cell.length_c   1.000
_cell.angle_alpha   90.00
_cell.angle_beta   90.00
_cell.angle_gamma   90.00
#
_symmetry.space_group_name_H-M   'P 1'
#
loop_
_entity.id
_entity.type
_entity.pdbx_description
1 polymer ?
#
loop_
_entity_poly.entity_id
_entity_poly.type
_entity_poly.pdbx_seq_one_letter_code
_entity_poly.pdbx_strand_id
1 'polypeptide(L)'
;MKASIRAKSILASFLHLAGVNSWKLGRYSRDDIAVLMYHRVIPKNEMGPAVQTGMVVEPETLDLHLRYLRNNFEMIPLSYLTLGQHDYAQDLRKKPLCALTFDDGWYDFYEYAYPILKMHMAPATVFLPTDFIGTERWFWTDRVGFLLDRVAHSWERTECTLPSSDPLLRELVCISGTHEMRLERAIALLKPYGIEKIEGVLSELSATLGGELASAGRAFLSWEEVLEMSHSGLVCFGSHTAGHPLLTTLTEDQAQHELRKSMDVLNARKVTNSNFIPFSYPNGNYSERLSEMVREAGYHLAVTTQYGWHHRGANPYTIKRIAIHQDMASTEAMFVTRVANLW
;
A
#
# COMPACT_ATOMS: atom_id res chain seq x y z
N MET A 1 -11.15 -19.26 -3.35
CA MET A 1 -10.85 -17.92 -3.92
C MET A 1 -11.49 -17.67 -5.29
N LYS A 2 -11.16 -18.38 -6.39
CA LYS A 2 -11.75 -18.13 -7.73
C LYS A 2 -13.28 -18.10 -7.81
N ALA A 3 -14.00 -18.96 -7.07
CA ALA A 3 -15.46 -18.96 -7.02
C ALA A 3 -16.03 -17.70 -6.35
N SER A 4 -15.36 -17.20 -5.30
CA SER A 4 -15.75 -15.97 -4.61
C SER A 4 -15.55 -14.72 -5.50
N ILE A 5 -14.46 -14.65 -6.26
CA ILE A 5 -14.21 -13.54 -7.21
C ILE A 5 -15.26 -13.52 -8.32
N ARG A 6 -15.60 -14.68 -8.87
CA ARG A 6 -16.68 -14.77 -9.89
C ARG A 6 -18.03 -14.30 -9.35
N ALA A 7 -18.40 -14.71 -8.14
CA ALA A 7 -19.64 -14.27 -7.52
C ALA A 7 -19.66 -12.74 -7.29
N LYS A 8 -18.56 -12.17 -6.81
CA LYS A 8 -18.38 -10.71 -6.67
C LYS A 8 -18.52 -10.01 -8.02
N SER A 9 -17.88 -10.52 -9.07
CA SER A 9 -17.95 -9.95 -10.41
C SER A 9 -19.37 -9.94 -10.98
N ILE A 10 -20.14 -11.04 -10.80
CA ILE A 10 -21.54 -11.13 -11.23
C ILE A 10 -22.39 -10.11 -10.47
N LEU A 11 -22.26 -10.05 -9.14
CA LEU A 11 -23.00 -9.10 -8.32
C LEU A 11 -22.65 -7.65 -8.70
N ALA A 12 -21.37 -7.33 -8.88
CA ALA A 12 -20.94 -6.02 -9.33
C ALA A 12 -21.53 -5.63 -10.67
N SER A 13 -21.53 -6.55 -11.64
CA SER A 13 -22.11 -6.32 -12.95
C SER A 13 -23.61 -6.03 -12.86
N PHE A 14 -24.33 -6.77 -12.01
CA PHE A 14 -25.74 -6.52 -11.76
C PHE A 14 -25.98 -5.13 -11.14
N LEU A 15 -25.25 -4.76 -10.09
CA LEU A 15 -25.36 -3.46 -9.43
C LEU A 15 -25.03 -2.31 -10.39
N HIS A 16 -24.03 -2.51 -11.25
CA HIS A 16 -23.62 -1.53 -12.25
C HIS A 16 -24.69 -1.34 -13.31
N LEU A 17 -25.20 -2.42 -13.91
CA LEU A 17 -26.26 -2.39 -14.93
C LEU A 17 -27.60 -1.85 -14.38
N ALA A 18 -27.92 -2.15 -13.13
CA ALA A 18 -29.09 -1.63 -12.45
C ALA A 18 -28.99 -0.14 -12.05
N GLY A 19 -27.83 0.51 -12.32
CA GLY A 19 -27.61 1.92 -11.99
C GLY A 19 -27.38 2.21 -10.50
N VAL A 20 -27.29 1.18 -9.66
CA VAL A 20 -27.10 1.31 -8.20
C VAL A 20 -25.79 2.04 -7.89
N ASN A 21 -24.71 1.71 -8.62
CA ASN A 21 -23.41 2.36 -8.46
C ASN A 21 -23.50 3.86 -8.74
N SER A 22 -24.11 4.25 -9.86
CA SER A 22 -24.27 5.67 -10.25
C SER A 22 -25.15 6.42 -9.26
N TRP A 23 -26.24 5.79 -8.80
CA TRP A 23 -27.11 6.36 -7.78
C TRP A 23 -26.33 6.58 -6.46
N LYS A 24 -25.53 5.61 -6.03
CA LYS A 24 -24.74 5.73 -4.80
C LYS A 24 -23.69 6.81 -4.92
N LEU A 25 -22.93 6.85 -6.02
CA LEU A 25 -21.92 7.88 -6.29
C LEU A 25 -22.54 9.28 -6.33
N GLY A 26 -23.73 9.43 -6.89
CA GLY A 26 -24.45 10.71 -6.93
C GLY A 26 -24.92 11.24 -5.56
N ARG A 27 -24.82 10.43 -4.49
CA ARG A 27 -25.14 10.84 -3.11
C ARG A 27 -23.97 11.44 -2.35
N TYR A 28 -22.75 11.28 -2.84
CA TYR A 28 -21.60 11.93 -2.25
C TYR A 28 -21.64 13.43 -2.54
N SER A 29 -21.34 14.21 -1.53
CA SER A 29 -21.27 15.67 -1.63
C SER A 29 -19.97 16.11 -2.31
N ARG A 30 -19.85 17.39 -2.63
CA ARG A 30 -18.59 17.97 -3.13
C ARG A 30 -17.49 18.00 -2.07
N ASP A 31 -17.85 17.83 -0.81
CA ASP A 31 -16.92 17.75 0.30
C ASP A 31 -16.45 16.31 0.58
N ASP A 32 -17.01 15.33 -0.11
CA ASP A 32 -16.59 13.94 -0.01
C ASP A 32 -15.57 13.64 -1.12
N ILE A 33 -14.42 13.08 -0.72
CA ILE A 33 -13.29 12.80 -1.61
C ILE A 33 -12.98 11.31 -1.55
N ALA A 34 -12.92 10.66 -2.71
CA ALA A 34 -12.46 9.28 -2.82
C ALA A 34 -10.92 9.27 -2.82
N VAL A 35 -10.30 8.80 -1.73
CA VAL A 35 -8.84 8.59 -1.69
C VAL A 35 -8.58 7.12 -1.92
N LEU A 36 -8.03 6.77 -3.10
CA LEU A 36 -7.77 5.39 -3.47
C LEU A 36 -6.38 4.96 -2.99
N MET A 37 -6.31 3.75 -2.45
CA MET A 37 -5.08 3.17 -1.93
C MET A 37 -4.68 1.96 -2.76
N TYR A 38 -3.55 2.07 -3.43
CA TYR A 38 -2.86 0.99 -4.14
C TYR A 38 -1.55 0.67 -3.41
N HIS A 39 -0.91 -0.45 -3.76
CA HIS A 39 0.46 -0.77 -3.33
C HIS A 39 1.30 -1.13 -4.56
N ARG A 40 1.07 -2.29 -5.13
CA ARG A 40 1.88 -2.84 -6.22
C ARG A 40 1.12 -2.88 -7.54
N VAL A 41 1.85 -2.64 -8.62
CA VAL A 41 1.33 -2.78 -9.99
C VAL A 41 2.25 -3.75 -10.72
N ILE A 42 1.84 -5.02 -10.85
CA ILE A 42 2.70 -6.09 -11.39
C ILE A 42 1.93 -6.89 -12.42
N PRO A 43 2.53 -7.17 -13.61
CA PRO A 43 2.00 -8.12 -14.55
C PRO A 43 1.86 -9.51 -13.92
N LYS A 44 0.78 -10.21 -14.24
CA LYS A 44 0.47 -11.49 -13.62
C LYS A 44 1.57 -12.56 -13.77
N ASN A 45 2.29 -12.54 -14.88
CA ASN A 45 3.39 -13.45 -15.17
C ASN A 45 4.70 -13.13 -14.42
N GLU A 46 4.76 -11.98 -13.74
CA GLU A 46 5.92 -11.52 -12.99
C GLU A 46 5.73 -11.58 -11.47
N MET A 47 4.56 -12.08 -11.03
CA MET A 47 4.29 -12.25 -9.60
C MET A 47 5.15 -13.38 -9.03
N GLY A 48 6.18 -13.01 -8.26
CA GLY A 48 7.05 -13.95 -7.56
C GLY A 48 6.45 -14.47 -6.24
N PRO A 49 7.14 -15.40 -5.56
CA PRO A 49 6.65 -16.07 -4.36
C PRO A 49 6.52 -15.15 -3.14
N ALA A 50 7.15 -13.99 -3.14
CA ALA A 50 7.03 -13.00 -2.07
C ALA A 50 5.78 -12.10 -2.20
N VAL A 51 5.11 -12.12 -3.37
CA VAL A 51 4.04 -11.18 -3.67
C VAL A 51 2.74 -11.58 -2.97
N GLN A 52 2.24 -10.70 -2.12
CA GLN A 52 0.92 -10.82 -1.50
C GLN A 52 -0.16 -10.39 -2.52
N THR A 53 -0.92 -11.34 -3.04
CA THR A 53 -1.91 -11.09 -4.11
C THR A 53 -3.01 -10.09 -3.72
N GLY A 54 -3.30 -9.95 -2.43
CA GLY A 54 -4.22 -8.95 -1.88
C GLY A 54 -3.70 -7.51 -1.91
N MET A 55 -2.47 -7.26 -2.41
CA MET A 55 -1.87 -5.91 -2.50
C MET A 55 -1.57 -5.49 -3.95
N VAL A 56 -1.99 -6.27 -4.92
CA VAL A 56 -1.59 -6.09 -6.33
C VAL A 56 -2.78 -5.71 -7.20
N VAL A 57 -2.52 -4.87 -8.20
CA VAL A 57 -3.33 -4.74 -9.41
C VAL A 57 -2.45 -5.00 -10.64
N GLU A 58 -3.03 -5.54 -11.70
CA GLU A 58 -2.34 -5.69 -12.97
C GLU A 58 -2.26 -4.33 -13.71
N PRO A 59 -1.22 -4.06 -14.54
CA PRO A 59 -1.09 -2.80 -15.27
C PRO A 59 -2.33 -2.44 -16.11
N GLU A 60 -2.92 -3.43 -16.80
CA GLU A 60 -4.13 -3.25 -17.60
C GLU A 60 -5.34 -2.88 -16.73
N THR A 61 -5.38 -3.39 -15.50
CA THR A 61 -6.41 -3.06 -14.52
C THR A 61 -6.26 -1.63 -14.03
N LEU A 62 -5.02 -1.18 -13.76
CA LEU A 62 -4.77 0.22 -13.40
C LEU A 62 -5.19 1.17 -14.55
N ASP A 63 -4.84 0.84 -15.80
CA ASP A 63 -5.24 1.61 -16.97
C ASP A 63 -6.77 1.70 -17.11
N LEU A 64 -7.49 0.58 -16.90
CA LEU A 64 -8.95 0.57 -16.86
C LEU A 64 -9.51 1.49 -15.78
N HIS A 65 -8.94 1.45 -14.56
CA HIS A 65 -9.36 2.32 -13.46
C HIS A 65 -9.15 3.80 -13.81
N LEU A 66 -8.00 4.17 -14.36
CA LEU A 66 -7.70 5.56 -14.70
C LEU A 66 -8.56 6.08 -15.85
N ARG A 67 -8.89 5.24 -16.85
CA ARG A 67 -9.88 5.59 -17.88
C ARG A 67 -11.24 5.92 -17.29
N TYR A 68 -11.73 5.07 -16.39
CA TYR A 68 -13.00 5.32 -15.70
C TYR A 68 -12.95 6.61 -14.87
N LEU A 69 -11.89 6.79 -14.08
CA LEU A 69 -11.73 7.96 -13.21
C LEU A 69 -11.66 9.25 -14.02
N ARG A 70 -10.90 9.30 -15.10
CA ARG A 70 -10.81 10.48 -15.98
C ARG A 70 -12.18 10.90 -16.55
N ASN A 71 -13.04 9.93 -16.84
CA ASN A 71 -14.36 10.21 -17.40
C ASN A 71 -15.38 10.64 -16.33
N ASN A 72 -15.26 10.15 -15.10
CA ASN A 72 -16.30 10.27 -14.08
C ASN A 72 -15.88 11.08 -12.85
N PHE A 73 -14.58 11.33 -12.63
CA PHE A 73 -14.02 12.03 -11.49
C PHE A 73 -13.11 13.18 -11.93
N GLU A 74 -12.88 14.12 -11.03
CA GLU A 74 -11.77 15.05 -11.11
C GLU A 74 -10.63 14.46 -10.28
N MET A 75 -9.54 14.05 -10.94
CA MET A 75 -8.36 13.54 -10.26
C MET A 75 -7.52 14.70 -9.74
N ILE A 76 -7.32 14.74 -8.43
CA ILE A 76 -6.62 15.81 -7.72
C ILE A 76 -5.36 15.30 -7.02
N PRO A 77 -4.32 16.12 -6.86
CA PRO A 77 -3.21 15.78 -5.97
C PRO A 77 -3.70 15.73 -4.51
N LEU A 78 -3.09 14.88 -3.69
CA LEU A 78 -3.48 14.72 -2.28
C LEU A 78 -3.32 16.05 -1.48
N SER A 79 -2.39 16.92 -1.88
CA SER A 79 -2.20 18.25 -1.32
C SER A 79 -3.44 19.14 -1.37
N TYR A 80 -4.35 18.84 -2.28
CA TYR A 80 -5.64 19.55 -2.38
C TYR A 80 -6.46 19.46 -1.08
N LEU A 81 -6.27 18.42 -0.28
CA LEU A 81 -6.95 18.23 1.01
C LEU A 81 -6.48 19.20 2.10
N THR A 82 -5.36 19.90 1.91
CA THR A 82 -4.84 20.90 2.88
C THR A 82 -5.27 22.33 2.55
N LEU A 83 -5.91 22.57 1.41
CA LEU A 83 -6.36 23.90 1.00
C LEU A 83 -7.53 24.38 1.88
N GLY A 84 -7.58 25.67 2.17
CA GLY A 84 -8.62 26.28 3.02
C GLY A 84 -10.01 26.31 2.36
N GLN A 85 -11.08 26.45 3.15
CA GLN A 85 -12.47 26.47 2.64
C GLN A 85 -12.72 27.59 1.60
N HIS A 86 -12.01 28.71 1.66
CA HIS A 86 -12.18 29.83 0.73
C HIS A 86 -11.70 29.53 -0.69
N ASP A 87 -10.74 28.65 -0.84
CA ASP A 87 -10.16 28.30 -2.17
C ASP A 87 -11.14 27.43 -3.00
N TYR A 88 -12.14 26.85 -2.34
CA TYR A 88 -13.12 25.95 -2.95
C TYR A 88 -14.45 26.60 -3.33
N ALA A 89 -14.76 27.80 -2.78
CA ALA A 89 -16.03 28.48 -3.06
C ALA A 89 -16.22 28.85 -4.56
N GLN A 90 -15.13 28.87 -5.33
CA GLN A 90 -15.13 29.12 -6.78
C GLN A 90 -15.06 27.83 -7.61
N ASP A 91 -15.14 26.67 -6.98
CA ASP A 91 -15.02 25.39 -7.66
C ASP A 91 -16.31 25.05 -8.45
N LEU A 92 -16.28 25.33 -9.73
CA LEU A 92 -17.37 25.06 -10.68
C LEU A 92 -17.40 23.60 -11.16
N ARG A 93 -16.56 22.73 -10.59
CA ARG A 93 -16.45 21.33 -11.01
C ARG A 93 -17.74 20.57 -10.78
N LYS A 94 -18.07 19.74 -11.76
CA LYS A 94 -19.31 18.93 -11.77
C LYS A 94 -19.08 17.49 -11.30
N LYS A 95 -17.82 17.01 -11.34
CA LYS A 95 -17.45 15.64 -11.03
C LYS A 95 -17.02 15.52 -9.55
N PRO A 96 -17.23 14.35 -8.92
CA PRO A 96 -16.67 14.06 -7.60
C PRO A 96 -15.13 14.03 -7.65
N LEU A 97 -14.50 14.31 -6.51
CA LEU A 97 -13.04 14.36 -6.40
C LEU A 97 -12.46 12.99 -6.09
N CYS A 98 -11.28 12.70 -6.67
CA CYS A 98 -10.53 11.49 -6.43
C CYS A 98 -9.04 11.80 -6.30
N ALA A 99 -8.38 11.26 -5.26
CA ALA A 99 -6.92 11.27 -5.11
C ALA A 99 -6.38 9.85 -5.16
N LEU A 100 -5.21 9.67 -5.80
CA LEU A 100 -4.54 8.38 -5.94
C LEU A 100 -3.36 8.31 -4.97
N THR A 101 -3.28 7.23 -4.20
CA THR A 101 -2.16 6.98 -3.29
C THR A 101 -1.60 5.58 -3.51
N PHE A 102 -0.28 5.45 -3.37
CA PHE A 102 0.46 4.19 -3.47
C PHE A 102 1.36 4.07 -2.24
N ASP A 103 1.26 2.98 -1.51
CA ASP A 103 2.06 2.74 -0.32
C ASP A 103 3.34 1.97 -0.67
N ASP A 104 4.32 1.97 0.24
CA ASP A 104 5.55 1.18 0.27
C ASP A 104 6.66 1.61 -0.70
N GLY A 105 6.41 2.36 -1.76
CA GLY A 105 7.46 2.79 -2.69
C GLY A 105 8.15 1.64 -3.44
N TRP A 106 7.39 0.64 -3.87
CA TRP A 106 7.88 -0.49 -4.67
C TRP A 106 8.44 -0.06 -6.02
N TYR A 107 9.48 -0.77 -6.52
CA TYR A 107 10.08 -0.54 -7.83
C TYR A 107 9.07 -0.67 -8.99
N ASP A 108 8.12 -1.61 -8.87
CA ASP A 108 7.08 -1.81 -9.88
C ASP A 108 6.16 -0.58 -10.08
N PHE A 109 6.12 0.35 -9.12
CA PHE A 109 5.48 1.63 -9.31
C PHE A 109 6.16 2.44 -10.43
N TYR A 110 7.50 2.51 -10.44
CA TYR A 110 8.25 3.22 -11.48
C TYR A 110 8.12 2.53 -12.84
N GLU A 111 8.22 1.21 -12.85
CA GLU A 111 8.25 0.41 -14.06
C GLU A 111 6.88 0.33 -14.76
N TYR A 112 5.80 0.10 -14.01
CA TYR A 112 4.47 -0.14 -14.56
C TYR A 112 3.45 0.97 -14.26
N ALA A 113 3.38 1.47 -13.03
CA ALA A 113 2.36 2.44 -12.67
C ALA A 113 2.64 3.84 -13.25
N TYR A 114 3.87 4.32 -13.12
CA TYR A 114 4.25 5.67 -13.52
C TYR A 114 4.04 5.96 -15.02
N PRO A 115 4.38 5.09 -15.97
CA PRO A 115 4.05 5.27 -17.38
C PRO A 115 2.54 5.40 -17.63
N ILE A 116 1.72 4.60 -16.93
CA ILE A 116 0.26 4.65 -17.06
C ILE A 116 -0.28 5.96 -16.47
N LEU A 117 0.22 6.39 -15.30
CA LEU A 117 -0.14 7.70 -14.72
C LEU A 117 0.19 8.85 -15.65
N LYS A 118 1.37 8.83 -16.31
CA LYS A 118 1.76 9.83 -17.31
C LYS A 118 0.79 9.88 -18.50
N MET A 119 0.41 8.73 -19.03
CA MET A 119 -0.53 8.62 -20.16
C MET A 119 -1.91 9.23 -19.82
N HIS A 120 -2.36 9.10 -18.59
CA HIS A 120 -3.63 9.64 -18.12
C HIS A 120 -3.51 11.04 -17.51
N MET A 121 -2.32 11.59 -17.35
CA MET A 121 -2.02 12.84 -16.61
C MET A 121 -2.63 12.77 -15.17
N ALA A 122 -2.58 11.62 -14.55
CA ALA A 122 -3.20 11.33 -13.26
C ALA A 122 -2.21 11.64 -12.11
N PRO A 123 -2.46 12.66 -11.26
CA PRO A 123 -1.60 12.94 -10.14
C PRO A 123 -1.69 11.82 -9.10
N ALA A 124 -0.56 11.45 -8.50
CA ALA A 124 -0.49 10.43 -7.49
C ALA A 124 0.44 10.83 -6.34
N THR A 125 0.22 10.22 -5.17
CA THR A 125 1.11 10.34 -4.01
C THR A 125 1.67 8.96 -3.67
N VAL A 126 2.99 8.85 -3.51
CA VAL A 126 3.68 7.62 -3.11
C VAL A 126 4.26 7.80 -1.73
N PHE A 127 3.97 6.86 -0.81
CA PHE A 127 4.48 6.88 0.54
C PHE A 127 5.69 5.96 0.68
N LEU A 128 6.81 6.51 1.15
CA LEU A 128 8.13 5.88 1.14
C LEU A 128 8.56 5.44 2.54
N PRO A 129 8.87 4.15 2.75
CA PRO A 129 9.62 3.67 3.90
C PRO A 129 11.12 3.98 3.67
N THR A 130 11.60 5.09 4.25
CA THR A 130 12.84 5.74 3.79
C THR A 130 14.11 4.92 3.99
N ASP A 131 14.13 3.94 4.91
CA ASP A 131 15.26 3.02 5.12
C ASP A 131 15.37 1.92 4.05
N PHE A 132 14.36 1.77 3.20
CA PHE A 132 14.32 0.76 2.14
C PHE A 132 14.64 1.36 0.77
N ILE A 133 14.36 2.64 0.56
CA ILE A 133 14.54 3.31 -0.72
C ILE A 133 16.03 3.38 -1.10
N GLY A 134 16.38 2.92 -2.29
CA GLY A 134 17.76 2.86 -2.79
C GLY A 134 18.61 1.77 -2.15
N THR A 135 17.99 0.77 -1.54
CA THR A 135 18.70 -0.37 -0.92
C THR A 135 18.27 -1.70 -1.53
N GLU A 136 18.98 -2.78 -1.20
CA GLU A 136 18.60 -4.16 -1.54
C GLU A 136 17.82 -4.85 -0.42
N ARG A 137 17.36 -4.11 0.59
CA ARG A 137 16.56 -4.64 1.69
C ARG A 137 15.17 -5.03 1.18
N TRP A 138 14.57 -6.01 1.85
CA TRP A 138 13.20 -6.47 1.63
C TRP A 138 12.44 -6.39 2.94
N PHE A 139 11.13 -6.19 2.88
CA PHE A 139 10.30 -6.34 4.09
C PHE A 139 10.39 -7.77 4.61
N TRP A 140 10.25 -7.94 5.92
CA TRP A 140 10.25 -9.26 6.51
C TRP A 140 9.14 -10.16 5.92
N THR A 141 8.01 -9.61 5.53
CA THR A 141 6.91 -10.31 4.87
C THR A 141 7.32 -10.94 3.54
N ASP A 142 8.10 -10.23 2.73
CA ASP A 142 8.59 -10.74 1.45
C ASP A 142 9.66 -11.82 1.67
N ARG A 143 10.54 -11.61 2.64
CA ARG A 143 11.55 -12.61 3.03
C ARG A 143 10.91 -13.91 3.47
N VAL A 144 9.78 -13.86 4.20
CA VAL A 144 8.97 -15.05 4.52
C VAL A 144 8.54 -15.77 3.24
N GLY A 145 8.03 -15.05 2.24
CA GLY A 145 7.58 -15.63 0.97
C GLY A 145 8.70 -16.37 0.25
N PHE A 146 9.87 -15.76 0.12
CA PHE A 146 11.06 -16.40 -0.49
C PHE A 146 11.53 -17.63 0.29
N LEU A 147 11.56 -17.56 1.63
CA LEU A 147 11.99 -18.68 2.46
C LEU A 147 11.00 -19.84 2.40
N LEU A 148 9.70 -19.57 2.41
CA LEU A 148 8.67 -20.62 2.25
C LEU A 148 8.72 -21.29 0.87
N ASP A 149 9.06 -20.55 -0.16
CA ASP A 149 9.28 -21.11 -1.51
C ASP A 149 10.49 -22.04 -1.52
N ARG A 150 11.62 -21.63 -0.93
CA ARG A 150 12.80 -22.49 -0.76
C ARG A 150 12.51 -23.75 0.05
N VAL A 151 11.76 -23.61 1.15
CA VAL A 151 11.31 -24.77 1.95
C VAL A 151 10.54 -25.76 1.07
N ALA A 152 9.66 -25.26 0.21
CA ALA A 152 8.86 -26.13 -0.68
C ALA A 152 9.70 -26.88 -1.71
N HIS A 153 10.84 -26.31 -2.14
CA HIS A 153 11.73 -26.90 -3.14
C HIS A 153 12.86 -27.76 -2.53
N SER A 154 13.25 -27.46 -1.29
CA SER A 154 14.42 -28.10 -0.65
C SER A 154 14.08 -29.35 0.17
N TRP A 155 12.83 -29.51 0.59
CA TRP A 155 12.43 -30.62 1.45
C TRP A 155 11.41 -31.52 0.78
N GLU A 156 11.79 -32.79 0.58
CA GLU A 156 10.83 -33.84 0.27
C GLU A 156 9.83 -33.92 1.43
N ARG A 157 8.56 -33.89 1.12
CA ARG A 157 7.37 -33.62 1.94
C ARG A 157 7.14 -34.52 3.18
N THR A 158 8.08 -35.33 3.59
CA THR A 158 7.82 -36.44 4.54
C THR A 158 8.24 -36.18 5.98
N GLU A 159 9.14 -35.23 6.26
CA GLU A 159 9.53 -34.98 7.66
C GLU A 159 9.78 -33.50 7.91
N CYS A 160 8.85 -32.86 8.61
CA CYS A 160 8.97 -31.49 9.15
C CYS A 160 9.96 -31.45 10.34
N THR A 161 11.13 -32.07 10.18
CA THR A 161 12.17 -32.18 11.20
C THR A 161 13.26 -31.16 10.96
N LEU A 162 12.98 -29.92 11.37
CA LEU A 162 14.05 -28.92 11.52
C LEU A 162 14.88 -29.24 12.76
N PRO A 163 16.20 -29.15 12.70
CA PRO A 163 17.08 -29.20 13.88
C PRO A 163 17.02 -27.89 14.69
N SER A 164 15.84 -27.28 14.82
CA SER A 164 15.64 -26.05 15.58
C SER A 164 14.95 -26.34 16.91
N SER A 165 15.39 -25.67 17.95
CA SER A 165 14.71 -25.66 19.25
C SER A 165 13.59 -24.60 19.32
N ASP A 166 13.51 -23.65 18.37
CA ASP A 166 12.52 -22.57 18.36
C ASP A 166 11.14 -23.10 17.93
N PRO A 167 10.13 -23.07 18.82
CA PRO A 167 8.79 -23.55 18.51
C PRO A 167 8.13 -22.76 17.36
N LEU A 168 8.39 -21.44 17.28
CA LEU A 168 7.83 -20.55 16.27
C LEU A 168 8.35 -20.90 14.87
N LEU A 169 9.64 -21.22 14.77
CA LEU A 169 10.23 -21.66 13.51
C LEU A 169 9.65 -23.01 13.04
N ARG A 170 9.44 -23.96 13.97
CA ARG A 170 8.78 -25.25 13.66
C ARG A 170 7.36 -25.04 13.15
N GLU A 171 6.58 -24.20 13.83
CA GLU A 171 5.21 -23.88 13.41
C GLU A 171 5.18 -23.23 12.03
N LEU A 172 6.07 -22.26 11.78
CA LEU A 172 6.22 -21.56 10.49
C LEU A 172 6.42 -22.53 9.32
N VAL A 173 7.31 -23.49 9.47
CA VAL A 173 7.66 -24.44 8.41
C VAL A 173 6.57 -25.50 8.20
N CYS A 174 5.83 -25.86 9.23
CA CYS A 174 4.75 -26.84 9.17
C CYS A 174 3.43 -26.27 8.60
N ILE A 175 3.38 -24.98 8.27
CA ILE A 175 2.17 -24.38 7.65
C ILE A 175 1.88 -25.08 6.32
N SER A 176 0.71 -25.68 6.20
CA SER A 176 0.25 -26.40 5.02
C SER A 176 -0.68 -25.56 4.13
N GLY A 177 -0.80 -25.92 2.87
CA GLY A 177 -1.71 -25.29 1.90
C GLY A 177 -1.00 -24.88 0.61
N THR A 178 -1.70 -24.11 -0.22
CA THR A 178 -1.08 -23.47 -1.39
C THR A 178 -0.03 -22.46 -0.93
N HIS A 179 0.90 -22.07 -1.80
CA HIS A 179 1.93 -21.07 -1.45
C HIS A 179 1.31 -19.78 -0.88
N GLU A 180 0.29 -19.26 -1.54
CA GLU A 180 -0.47 -18.07 -1.10
C GLU A 180 -1.05 -18.24 0.33
N MET A 181 -1.73 -19.35 0.59
CA MET A 181 -2.27 -19.64 1.93
C MET A 181 -1.17 -19.79 3.00
N ARG A 182 -0.04 -20.38 2.63
CA ARG A 182 1.11 -20.52 3.52
C ARG A 182 1.71 -19.16 3.86
N LEU A 183 1.89 -18.30 2.85
CA LEU A 183 2.39 -16.93 3.05
C LEU A 183 1.47 -16.12 3.97
N GLU A 184 0.16 -16.10 3.70
CA GLU A 184 -0.82 -15.39 4.55
C GLU A 184 -0.78 -15.86 6.00
N ARG A 185 -0.77 -17.19 6.22
CA ARG A 185 -0.71 -17.78 7.58
C ARG A 185 0.62 -17.50 8.27
N ALA A 186 1.73 -17.54 7.54
CA ALA A 186 3.05 -17.25 8.08
C ALA A 186 3.17 -15.78 8.52
N ILE A 187 2.66 -14.86 7.72
CA ILE A 187 2.60 -13.44 8.08
C ILE A 187 1.71 -13.24 9.32
N ALA A 188 0.53 -13.88 9.36
CA ALA A 188 -0.36 -13.80 10.51
C ALA A 188 0.26 -14.39 11.80
N LEU A 189 1.02 -15.47 11.67
CA LEU A 189 1.75 -16.10 12.77
C LEU A 189 2.85 -15.21 13.33
N LEU A 190 3.62 -14.53 12.46
CA LEU A 190 4.77 -13.72 12.86
C LEU A 190 4.36 -12.30 13.31
N LYS A 191 3.29 -11.74 12.75
CA LYS A 191 2.86 -10.35 12.97
C LYS A 191 2.71 -9.91 14.44
N PRO A 192 2.32 -10.76 15.41
CA PRO A 192 2.24 -10.38 16.83
C PRO A 192 3.60 -10.18 17.52
N TYR A 193 4.70 -10.63 16.91
CA TYR A 193 6.03 -10.55 17.50
C TYR A 193 6.76 -9.25 17.12
N GLY A 194 7.67 -8.81 17.98
CA GLY A 194 8.57 -7.68 17.67
C GLY A 194 9.54 -8.02 16.53
N ILE A 195 10.01 -6.99 15.84
CA ILE A 195 10.89 -7.14 14.66
C ILE A 195 12.14 -7.96 14.94
N GLU A 196 12.76 -7.79 16.11
CA GLU A 196 13.97 -8.54 16.51
C GLU A 196 13.71 -10.05 16.55
N LYS A 197 12.55 -10.47 17.09
CA LYS A 197 12.18 -11.88 17.12
C LYS A 197 11.91 -12.43 15.73
N ILE A 198 11.20 -11.66 14.90
CA ILE A 198 10.92 -12.02 13.49
C ILE A 198 12.24 -12.20 12.73
N GLU A 199 13.15 -11.24 12.82
CA GLU A 199 14.45 -11.28 12.17
C GLU A 199 15.30 -12.49 12.65
N GLY A 200 15.26 -12.80 13.94
CA GLY A 200 15.91 -13.99 14.50
C GLY A 200 15.40 -15.30 13.86
N VAL A 201 14.07 -15.46 13.79
CA VAL A 201 13.42 -16.64 13.19
C VAL A 201 13.78 -16.76 11.70
N LEU A 202 13.70 -15.65 10.93
CA LEU A 202 14.02 -15.66 9.50
C LEU A 202 15.48 -15.91 9.22
N SER A 203 16.39 -15.39 10.06
CA SER A 203 17.84 -15.64 9.95
C SER A 203 18.16 -17.10 10.23
N GLU A 204 17.58 -17.72 11.27
CA GLU A 204 17.75 -19.14 11.57
C GLU A 204 17.23 -20.04 10.44
N LEU A 205 16.04 -19.71 9.88
CA LEU A 205 15.48 -20.44 8.75
C LEU A 205 16.38 -20.31 7.51
N SER A 206 16.86 -19.09 7.23
CA SER A 206 17.80 -18.86 6.13
C SER A 206 19.07 -19.66 6.26
N ALA A 207 19.69 -19.67 7.44
CA ALA A 207 20.91 -20.45 7.72
C ALA A 207 20.66 -21.97 7.52
N THR A 208 19.51 -22.48 7.97
CA THR A 208 19.12 -23.89 7.81
C THR A 208 18.93 -24.28 6.34
N LEU A 209 18.50 -23.34 5.51
CA LEU A 209 18.32 -23.53 4.07
C LEU A 209 19.59 -23.27 3.23
N GLY A 210 20.76 -23.18 3.86
CA GLY A 210 22.05 -23.05 3.17
C GLY A 210 22.51 -21.61 2.95
N GLY A 211 22.03 -20.67 3.76
CA GLY A 211 22.51 -19.28 3.79
C GLY A 211 21.51 -18.26 3.22
N GLU A 212 21.98 -17.01 3.14
CA GLU A 212 21.14 -15.89 2.71
C GLU A 212 20.48 -16.14 1.36
N LEU A 213 19.26 -15.60 1.23
CA LEU A 213 18.61 -15.50 -0.08
C LEU A 213 19.57 -14.72 -0.98
N ALA A 214 20.00 -15.34 -2.09
CA ALA A 214 20.65 -14.57 -3.15
C ALA A 214 19.73 -13.38 -3.45
N SER A 215 20.32 -12.18 -3.47
CA SER A 215 19.55 -10.95 -3.69
C SER A 215 18.59 -11.14 -4.87
N ALA A 216 17.29 -11.09 -4.60
CA ALA A 216 16.27 -11.14 -5.63
C ALA A 216 16.25 -9.82 -6.43
N GLY A 217 17.30 -9.01 -6.29
CA GLY A 217 17.37 -7.67 -6.82
C GLY A 217 16.74 -6.63 -5.89
N ARG A 218 16.67 -5.42 -6.37
CA ARG A 218 16.07 -4.29 -5.66
C ARG A 218 14.54 -4.38 -5.69
N ALA A 219 13.92 -4.27 -4.52
CA ALA A 219 12.47 -4.32 -4.37
C ALA A 219 11.81 -2.93 -4.45
N PHE A 220 12.50 -1.92 -3.95
CA PHE A 220 11.97 -0.56 -3.77
C PHE A 220 12.58 0.41 -4.78
N LEU A 221 11.96 1.58 -4.92
CA LEU A 221 12.45 2.69 -5.72
C LEU A 221 13.89 3.07 -5.32
N SER A 222 14.66 3.58 -6.29
CA SER A 222 15.88 4.31 -5.98
C SER A 222 15.60 5.79 -5.75
N TRP A 223 16.53 6.49 -5.11
CA TRP A 223 16.40 7.93 -4.89
C TRP A 223 16.46 8.72 -6.20
N GLU A 224 17.14 8.21 -7.22
CA GLU A 224 17.21 8.80 -8.55
C GLU A 224 15.85 8.74 -9.25
N GLU A 225 15.17 7.60 -9.17
CA GLU A 225 13.81 7.42 -9.72
C GLU A 225 12.78 8.28 -8.98
N VAL A 226 12.89 8.36 -7.64
CA VAL A 226 12.06 9.24 -6.81
C VAL A 226 12.26 10.70 -7.23
N LEU A 227 13.51 11.14 -7.43
CA LEU A 227 13.82 12.51 -7.85
C LEU A 227 13.30 12.80 -9.26
N GLU A 228 13.49 11.88 -10.21
CA GLU A 228 12.94 12.01 -11.57
C GLU A 228 11.42 12.20 -11.55
N MET A 229 10.72 11.32 -10.83
CA MET A 229 9.27 11.39 -10.72
C MET A 229 8.77 12.67 -10.02
N SER A 230 9.49 13.15 -9.00
CA SER A 230 9.13 14.38 -8.30
C SER A 230 9.23 15.61 -9.21
N HIS A 231 10.22 15.64 -10.09
CA HIS A 231 10.39 16.72 -11.07
C HIS A 231 9.35 16.71 -12.19
N SER A 232 8.65 15.60 -12.40
CA SER A 232 7.56 15.54 -13.38
C SER A 232 6.36 16.41 -13.01
N GLY A 233 6.23 16.79 -11.73
CA GLY A 233 5.06 17.47 -11.19
C GLY A 233 3.80 16.60 -11.08
N LEU A 234 3.88 15.33 -11.51
CA LEU A 234 2.76 14.39 -11.48
C LEU A 234 2.73 13.55 -10.20
N VAL A 235 3.91 13.19 -9.66
CA VAL A 235 4.04 12.35 -8.48
C VAL A 235 4.55 13.18 -7.30
N CYS A 236 3.81 13.12 -6.20
CA CYS A 236 4.21 13.66 -4.90
C CYS A 236 4.67 12.51 -4.01
N PHE A 237 5.64 12.76 -3.15
CA PHE A 237 6.14 11.77 -2.21
C PHE A 237 5.81 12.17 -0.77
N GLY A 238 5.49 11.16 0.04
CA GLY A 238 5.26 11.28 1.47
C GLY A 238 5.99 10.20 2.25
N SER A 239 5.85 10.24 3.57
CA SER A 239 6.48 9.28 4.48
C SER A 239 5.59 8.06 4.73
N HIS A 240 6.23 6.88 4.78
CA HIS A 240 5.65 5.65 5.33
C HIS A 240 6.51 5.14 6.50
N THR A 241 6.93 6.07 7.41
CA THR A 241 7.97 5.90 8.44
C THR A 241 9.37 5.69 7.86
N ALA A 242 10.35 5.45 8.71
CA ALA A 242 11.70 5.08 8.26
C ALA A 242 11.78 3.56 7.98
N GLY A 243 11.52 2.75 9.00
CA GLY A 243 11.69 1.29 8.98
C GLY A 243 10.41 0.50 8.71
N HIS A 244 9.27 1.15 8.46
CA HIS A 244 7.96 0.52 8.25
C HIS A 244 7.44 -0.32 9.45
N PRO A 245 7.67 0.07 10.72
CA PRO A 245 7.10 -0.64 11.86
C PRO A 245 5.62 -0.28 12.05
N LEU A 246 4.88 -1.16 12.74
CA LEU A 246 3.56 -0.83 13.26
C LEU A 246 3.72 0.16 14.42
N LEU A 247 3.49 1.44 14.20
CA LEU A 247 3.71 2.49 15.20
C LEU A 247 2.98 2.24 16.52
N THR A 248 1.82 1.57 16.48
CA THR A 248 1.03 1.21 17.67
C THR A 248 1.69 0.16 18.58
N THR A 249 2.76 -0.49 18.11
CA THR A 249 3.52 -1.48 18.90
C THR A 249 4.80 -0.91 19.50
N LEU A 250 5.12 0.35 19.19
CA LEU A 250 6.33 1.04 19.62
C LEU A 250 6.06 1.88 20.88
N THR A 251 7.12 2.20 21.62
CA THR A 251 7.08 3.27 22.62
C THR A 251 6.95 4.65 21.91
N GLU A 252 6.52 5.68 22.64
CA GLU A 252 6.41 7.04 22.05
C GLU A 252 7.76 7.53 21.51
N ASP A 253 8.85 7.29 22.23
CA ASP A 253 10.20 7.68 21.78
C ASP A 253 10.60 6.98 20.49
N GLN A 254 10.33 5.68 20.36
CA GLN A 254 10.57 4.93 19.14
C GLN A 254 9.71 5.43 17.97
N ALA A 255 8.42 5.65 18.22
CA ALA A 255 7.51 6.19 17.21
C ALA A 255 7.96 7.59 16.77
N GLN A 256 8.35 8.45 17.69
CA GLN A 256 8.87 9.78 17.39
C GLN A 256 10.17 9.72 16.58
N HIS A 257 11.07 8.78 16.90
CA HIS A 257 12.29 8.55 16.14
C HIS A 257 11.98 8.18 14.68
N GLU A 258 11.07 7.22 14.45
CA GLU A 258 10.63 6.80 13.13
C GLU A 258 10.06 7.97 12.30
N LEU A 259 9.20 8.79 12.91
CA LEU A 259 8.58 9.94 12.27
C LEU A 259 9.62 11.01 11.90
N ARG A 260 10.51 11.38 12.83
CA ARG A 260 11.54 12.40 12.59
C ARG A 260 12.58 11.93 11.57
N LYS A 261 13.09 10.72 11.72
CA LYS A 261 14.08 10.15 10.80
C LYS A 261 13.57 10.16 9.37
N SER A 262 12.34 9.72 9.15
CA SER A 262 11.74 9.74 7.81
C SER A 262 11.56 11.15 7.26
N MET A 263 11.11 12.10 8.07
CA MET A 263 10.98 13.51 7.69
C MET A 263 12.33 14.10 7.28
N ASP A 264 13.37 13.87 8.09
CA ASP A 264 14.72 14.38 7.84
C ASP A 264 15.30 13.84 6.53
N VAL A 265 15.12 12.54 6.26
CA VAL A 265 15.55 11.92 5.00
C VAL A 265 14.83 12.54 3.80
N LEU A 266 13.50 12.68 3.84
CA LEU A 266 12.73 13.26 2.74
C LEU A 266 13.15 14.72 2.47
N ASN A 267 13.38 15.52 3.51
CA ASN A 267 13.87 16.89 3.39
C ASN A 267 15.29 16.94 2.83
N ALA A 268 16.20 16.10 3.30
CA ALA A 268 17.58 16.04 2.81
C ALA A 268 17.65 15.65 1.33
N ARG A 269 16.77 14.76 0.88
CA ARG A 269 16.68 14.33 -0.52
C ARG A 269 15.98 15.33 -1.44
N LYS A 270 15.28 16.32 -0.89
CA LYS A 270 14.55 17.36 -1.65
C LYS A 270 13.54 16.78 -2.65
N VAL A 271 12.96 15.65 -2.34
CA VAL A 271 12.01 14.93 -3.21
C VAL A 271 10.56 15.29 -2.92
N THR A 272 10.33 16.10 -1.90
CA THR A 272 9.02 16.62 -1.53
C THR A 272 8.96 18.13 -1.82
N ASN A 273 7.79 18.63 -2.18
CA ASN A 273 7.57 20.07 -2.13
C ASN A 273 7.70 20.51 -0.68
N SER A 274 8.59 21.48 -0.40
CA SER A 274 8.86 22.00 0.96
C SER A 274 7.62 22.40 1.76
N ASN A 275 6.50 22.60 1.07
CA ASN A 275 5.23 23.03 1.64
C ASN A 275 4.20 21.91 1.78
N PHE A 276 4.51 20.66 1.43
CA PHE A 276 3.58 19.54 1.56
C PHE A 276 4.29 18.20 1.67
N ILE A 277 4.30 17.64 2.86
CA ILE A 277 4.80 16.28 3.15
C ILE A 277 3.67 15.51 3.84
N PRO A 278 2.99 14.61 3.14
CA PRO A 278 1.95 13.75 3.71
C PRO A 278 2.56 12.52 4.38
N PHE A 279 1.76 11.86 5.23
CA PHE A 279 2.13 10.65 5.94
C PHE A 279 1.13 9.52 5.67
N SER A 280 1.59 8.27 5.63
CA SER A 280 0.75 7.07 5.66
C SER A 280 1.14 6.20 6.84
N TYR A 281 0.17 5.81 7.68
CA TYR A 281 0.42 4.89 8.79
C TYR A 281 0.68 3.48 8.25
N PRO A 282 1.81 2.82 8.58
CA PRO A 282 2.02 1.42 8.23
C PRO A 282 0.86 0.54 8.69
N ASN A 283 0.32 -0.29 7.78
CA ASN A 283 -0.89 -1.09 8.00
C ASN A 283 -2.15 -0.26 8.37
N GLY A 284 -2.07 1.06 8.37
CA GLY A 284 -3.16 1.98 8.72
C GLY A 284 -3.49 2.09 10.21
N ASN A 285 -2.72 1.43 11.07
CA ASN A 285 -2.93 1.46 12.53
C ASN A 285 -2.48 2.79 13.12
N TYR A 286 -3.36 3.44 13.86
CA TYR A 286 -3.06 4.68 14.56
C TYR A 286 -3.80 4.77 15.92
N SER A 287 -3.43 5.73 16.74
CA SER A 287 -4.14 6.20 17.94
C SER A 287 -4.25 7.73 17.88
N GLU A 288 -5.08 8.31 18.75
CA GLU A 288 -5.16 9.78 18.86
C GLU A 288 -3.77 10.36 19.14
N ARG A 289 -3.04 9.78 20.10
CA ARG A 289 -1.68 10.20 20.45
C ARG A 289 -0.71 10.14 19.26
N LEU A 290 -0.73 9.03 18.49
CA LEU A 290 0.09 8.92 17.28
C LEU A 290 -0.30 9.97 16.22
N SER A 291 -1.59 10.27 16.10
CA SER A 291 -2.06 11.32 15.18
C SER A 291 -1.53 12.71 15.58
N GLU A 292 -1.47 13.01 16.89
CA GLU A 292 -0.83 14.22 17.40
C GLU A 292 0.67 14.24 17.13
N MET A 293 1.38 13.11 17.38
CA MET A 293 2.80 13.00 17.13
C MET A 293 3.15 13.20 15.64
N VAL A 294 2.34 12.68 14.72
CA VAL A 294 2.50 12.91 13.26
C VAL A 294 2.36 14.41 12.94
N ARG A 295 1.38 15.09 13.54
CA ARG A 295 1.24 16.55 13.40
C ARG A 295 2.43 17.30 13.98
N GLU A 296 2.88 16.95 15.20
CA GLU A 296 4.01 17.55 15.88
C GLU A 296 5.34 17.35 15.13
N ALA A 297 5.49 16.23 14.41
CA ALA A 297 6.63 15.95 13.55
C ALA A 297 6.65 16.81 12.26
N GLY A 298 5.58 17.58 11.98
CA GLY A 298 5.50 18.52 10.87
C GLY A 298 4.87 17.95 9.58
N TYR A 299 4.24 16.78 9.63
CA TYR A 299 3.46 16.26 8.51
C TYR A 299 2.17 17.06 8.31
N HIS A 300 1.76 17.26 7.06
CA HIS A 300 0.63 18.14 6.72
C HIS A 300 -0.72 17.42 6.79
N LEU A 301 -0.74 16.13 6.56
CA LEU A 301 -1.88 15.25 6.70
C LEU A 301 -1.42 13.80 6.86
N ALA A 302 -2.33 12.91 7.28
CA ALA A 302 -2.05 11.48 7.34
C ALA A 302 -3.22 10.64 6.84
N VAL A 303 -2.90 9.58 6.10
CA VAL A 303 -3.86 8.63 5.54
C VAL A 303 -3.83 7.30 6.29
N THR A 304 -4.99 6.67 6.44
CA THR A 304 -5.19 5.39 7.11
C THR A 304 -5.70 4.32 6.14
N THR A 305 -5.93 3.11 6.64
CA THR A 305 -6.64 2.06 5.90
C THR A 305 -8.13 1.98 6.27
N GLN A 306 -8.63 2.93 7.06
CA GLN A 306 -10.07 3.00 7.34
C GLN A 306 -10.83 3.17 6.03
N TYR A 307 -11.73 2.23 5.78
CA TYR A 307 -12.47 2.16 4.54
C TYR A 307 -13.54 3.25 4.42
N GLY A 308 -13.59 3.90 3.27
CA GLY A 308 -14.63 4.86 2.92
C GLY A 308 -14.11 6.14 2.28
N TRP A 309 -15.04 7.03 1.94
CA TRP A 309 -14.74 8.36 1.45
C TRP A 309 -14.33 9.26 2.63
N HIS A 310 -13.42 10.17 2.37
CA HIS A 310 -13.02 11.18 3.33
C HIS A 310 -13.88 12.43 3.17
N HIS A 311 -14.49 12.90 4.26
CA HIS A 311 -15.22 14.16 4.25
C HIS A 311 -14.27 15.32 4.56
N ARG A 312 -14.27 16.35 3.71
CA ARG A 312 -13.50 17.57 3.94
C ARG A 312 -14.00 18.24 5.23
N GLY A 313 -13.08 18.63 6.09
CA GLY A 313 -13.40 19.14 7.43
C GLY A 313 -13.35 18.08 8.53
N ALA A 314 -13.24 16.78 8.17
CA ALA A 314 -12.83 15.77 9.14
C ALA A 314 -11.33 15.91 9.47
N ASN A 315 -10.87 15.18 10.51
CA ASN A 315 -9.48 15.25 10.96
C ASN A 315 -8.52 14.91 9.80
N PRO A 316 -7.63 15.83 9.37
CA PRO A 316 -6.71 15.61 8.26
C PRO A 316 -5.62 14.58 8.56
N TYR A 317 -5.47 14.15 9.82
CA TYR A 317 -4.51 13.12 10.22
C TYR A 317 -5.12 11.72 10.34
N THR A 318 -6.37 11.55 9.89
CA THR A 318 -7.07 10.24 9.87
C THR A 318 -7.89 10.06 8.59
N ILE A 319 -7.30 10.41 7.45
CA ILE A 319 -7.96 10.37 6.14
C ILE A 319 -8.29 8.92 5.80
N LYS A 320 -9.58 8.68 5.50
CA LYS A 320 -10.07 7.39 5.04
C LYS A 320 -9.64 7.13 3.61
N ARG A 321 -9.40 5.85 3.29
CA ARG A 321 -9.05 5.42 1.94
C ARG A 321 -9.88 4.23 1.48
N ILE A 322 -9.92 4.03 0.18
CA ILE A 322 -10.55 2.88 -0.47
C ILE A 322 -9.41 2.00 -1.00
N ALA A 323 -9.16 0.87 -0.35
CA ALA A 323 -8.17 -0.09 -0.80
C ALA A 323 -8.61 -0.75 -2.13
N ILE A 324 -7.70 -0.78 -3.11
CA ILE A 324 -7.93 -1.31 -4.45
C ILE A 324 -6.95 -2.45 -4.72
N HIS A 325 -7.49 -3.65 -4.95
CA HIS A 325 -6.70 -4.83 -5.32
C HIS A 325 -7.40 -5.62 -6.44
N GLN A 326 -6.64 -6.48 -7.13
CA GLN A 326 -7.07 -7.21 -8.31
C GLN A 326 -8.32 -8.07 -8.08
N ASP A 327 -8.43 -8.73 -6.93
CA ASP A 327 -9.56 -9.61 -6.59
C ASP A 327 -10.87 -8.87 -6.29
N MET A 328 -10.81 -7.55 -6.09
CA MET A 328 -11.97 -6.70 -5.77
C MET A 328 -12.26 -5.64 -6.84
N ALA A 329 -11.37 -5.44 -7.81
CA ALA A 329 -11.46 -4.34 -8.76
C ALA A 329 -10.99 -4.69 -10.18
N SER A 330 -10.89 -5.99 -10.54
CA SER A 330 -10.38 -6.45 -11.84
C SER A 330 -11.26 -6.12 -13.04
N THR A 331 -12.49 -5.67 -12.84
CA THR A 331 -13.39 -5.20 -13.91
C THR A 331 -13.92 -3.82 -13.56
N GLU A 332 -14.37 -3.06 -14.56
CA GLU A 332 -14.97 -1.74 -14.33
C GLU A 332 -16.14 -1.81 -13.33
N ALA A 333 -17.03 -2.75 -13.50
CA ALA A 333 -18.17 -2.93 -12.59
C ALA A 333 -17.72 -3.19 -11.15
N MET A 334 -16.71 -4.03 -10.93
CA MET A 334 -16.15 -4.31 -9.61
C MET A 334 -15.48 -3.06 -9.04
N PHE A 335 -14.67 -2.37 -9.83
CA PHE A 335 -13.99 -1.14 -9.42
C PHE A 335 -15.01 -0.07 -8.99
N VAL A 336 -16.02 0.18 -9.82
CA VAL A 336 -17.05 1.19 -9.53
C VAL A 336 -17.85 0.83 -8.28
N THR A 337 -18.18 -0.44 -8.10
CA THR A 337 -18.87 -0.93 -6.90
C THR A 337 -18.02 -0.72 -5.64
N ARG A 338 -16.70 -0.96 -5.74
CA ARG A 338 -15.74 -0.72 -4.66
C ARG A 338 -15.65 0.76 -4.32
N VAL A 339 -15.50 1.63 -5.33
CA VAL A 339 -15.46 3.09 -5.14
C VAL A 339 -16.78 3.63 -4.60
N ALA A 340 -17.92 3.08 -5.03
CA ALA A 340 -19.23 3.45 -4.52
C ALA A 340 -19.46 3.01 -3.06
N ASN A 341 -18.52 2.32 -2.42
CA ASN A 341 -18.63 1.85 -1.03
C ASN A 341 -19.83 0.89 -0.83
N LEU A 342 -19.97 -0.08 -1.73
CA LEU A 342 -21.06 -1.08 -1.70
C LEU A 342 -20.57 -2.47 -1.24
N TRP A 343 -19.23 -2.65 -1.03
CA TRP A 343 -18.61 -3.80 -0.36
C TRP A 343 -17.23 -3.46 0.18
#